data_7d74f0a94c9c8bbcaafd7d595faf797d
#
_entry.id   7d74f0a94c9c8bbcaafd7d595faf797d
#
_cell.length_a   1.000
_cell.length_b   1.000
_cell.length_c   1.000
_cell.angle_alpha   90.00
_cell.angle_beta   90.00
_cell.angle_gamma   90.00
#
_symmetry.space_group_name_H-M   'P 1'
#
loop_
_entity.id
_entity.type
_entity.pdbx_description
1 polymer ?
#
loop_
_entity_poly.entity_id
_entity_poly.type
_entity_poly.pdbx_seq_one_letter_code
_entity_poly.pdbx_strand_id
1 'polypeptide(L)'
;MAKIVDISERNLYLKNEDLDDAVSKYLKMTEAGRTRAAEETVPVTGCLGIVTAEPVFAKISSPYYNASAMDGICVKALEIVGVDERSPRVLTLHEDFEFVDTGDVIEEPYNAVVMIEDVVTVDDAHVRIAKPVALWQHVRPIGEDIVAGELIVPAFHKLRAMDIGALLAGGILEVAVLKKPRAGIIPTGTEIVEAGSPMEKGKIIDSNTRMFEALIKEYGGEPARYAPVPDDYAVIKAAIQKAVAENDMVLISAGSSAGTEDYTRALVEELGEVAIHGVAIKPGKPAILGFIEGKPVIGIPGYPVSAYFVFENFVKPVILGMTHQLNVSRPVIKATLSKRLMSTLKYLEFVRMKCGKVGGRFVATPLDRGAGVTMSLVNADGILRVPKNIEGYEAGQEVDIELLRPVEE
;
A
#
# COMPACT_ATOMS: atom_id res chain seq x y z
N MET A 1 37.80 19.20 -31.07
CA MET A 1 38.81 18.36 -30.37
C MET A 1 38.25 18.02 -29.02
N ALA A 2 37.85 16.77 -28.81
CA ALA A 2 37.38 16.32 -27.49
C ALA A 2 38.56 16.39 -26.50
N LYS A 3 38.44 17.18 -25.44
CA LYS A 3 39.39 17.20 -24.34
C LYS A 3 39.33 15.83 -23.67
N ILE A 4 40.50 15.15 -23.55
CA ILE A 4 40.62 13.98 -22.66
C ILE A 4 40.35 14.50 -21.25
N VAL A 5 39.24 14.09 -20.68
CA VAL A 5 38.90 14.41 -19.28
C VAL A 5 39.91 13.68 -18.41
N ASP A 6 40.56 14.41 -17.50
CA ASP A 6 41.52 13.83 -16.55
C ASP A 6 40.80 12.82 -15.65
N ILE A 7 41.17 11.54 -15.79
CA ILE A 7 40.57 10.43 -15.05
C ILE A 7 40.87 10.54 -13.54
N SER A 8 41.90 11.30 -13.15
CA SER A 8 42.27 11.48 -11.73
C SER A 8 41.28 12.38 -10.96
N GLU A 9 40.50 13.24 -11.64
CA GLU A 9 39.49 14.09 -11.04
C GLU A 9 38.12 13.36 -10.85
N ARG A 10 37.97 12.17 -11.41
CA ARG A 10 36.77 11.37 -11.18
C ARG A 10 36.86 10.71 -9.82
N ASN A 11 35.98 11.07 -8.90
CA ASN A 11 35.79 10.38 -7.62
C ASN A 11 35.26 8.95 -7.86
N LEU A 12 36.15 8.06 -8.36
CA LEU A 12 35.87 6.66 -8.72
C LEU A 12 35.59 5.76 -7.50
N TYR A 13 35.84 6.26 -6.29
CA TYR A 13 35.68 5.49 -5.06
C TYR A 13 34.44 5.93 -4.29
N LEU A 14 33.30 5.35 -4.62
CA LEU A 14 32.10 5.42 -3.78
C LEU A 14 32.38 4.69 -2.46
N LYS A 15 32.21 5.38 -1.34
CA LYS A 15 32.17 4.73 -0.02
C LYS A 15 30.78 4.12 0.13
N ASN A 16 30.59 2.89 -0.43
CA ASN A 16 29.31 2.24 -0.40
C ASN A 16 28.91 1.91 1.04
N GLU A 17 27.77 2.43 1.49
CA GLU A 17 27.15 2.06 2.76
C GLU A 17 26.37 0.74 2.61
N ASP A 18 26.32 -0.07 3.67
CA ASP A 18 25.45 -1.26 3.69
C ASP A 18 23.98 -0.84 3.56
N LEU A 19 23.17 -1.68 2.91
CA LEU A 19 21.77 -1.33 2.61
C LEU A 19 20.99 -1.00 3.88
N ASP A 20 21.01 -1.87 4.88
CA ASP A 20 20.21 -1.71 6.10
C ASP A 20 20.64 -0.47 6.89
N ASP A 21 21.93 -0.19 6.95
CA ASP A 21 22.48 1.01 7.57
C ASP A 21 22.07 2.27 6.80
N ALA A 22 22.17 2.23 5.47
CA ALA A 22 21.77 3.32 4.59
C ALA A 22 20.29 3.65 4.70
N VAL A 23 19.43 2.64 4.67
CA VAL A 23 17.96 2.80 4.83
C VAL A 23 17.64 3.36 6.20
N SER A 24 18.18 2.78 7.27
CA SER A 24 17.95 3.23 8.65
C SER A 24 18.39 4.69 8.85
N LYS A 25 19.59 5.04 8.37
CA LYS A 25 20.13 6.40 8.45
C LYS A 25 19.24 7.40 7.70
N TYR A 26 18.91 7.08 6.45
CA TYR A 26 18.14 7.99 5.60
C TYR A 26 16.71 8.21 6.12
N LEU A 27 16.05 7.16 6.60
CA LEU A 27 14.71 7.27 7.20
C LEU A 27 14.72 8.09 8.49
N LYS A 28 15.71 7.91 9.37
CA LYS A 28 15.86 8.74 10.59
C LYS A 28 16.04 10.21 10.25
N MET A 29 16.85 10.54 9.24
CA MET A 29 17.03 11.91 8.78
C MET A 29 15.73 12.46 8.17
N THR A 30 15.01 11.67 7.40
CA THR A 30 13.69 12.02 6.86
C THR A 30 12.69 12.32 7.98
N GLU A 31 12.65 11.55 9.04
CA GLU A 31 11.78 11.77 10.20
C GLU A 31 12.16 13.05 10.97
N ALA A 32 13.45 13.30 11.17
CA ALA A 32 13.95 14.47 11.89
C ALA A 32 13.65 15.79 11.17
N GLY A 33 13.60 15.80 9.82
CA GLY A 33 13.25 16.94 9.00
C GLY A 33 11.75 17.17 8.79
N ARG A 34 10.91 16.28 9.33
CA ARG A 34 9.47 16.31 9.05
C ARG A 34 8.71 17.41 9.78
N THR A 35 7.96 18.18 9.02
CA THR A 35 6.71 18.79 9.47
C THR A 35 5.63 17.70 9.53
N ARG A 36 4.72 17.78 10.51
CA ARG A 36 3.53 16.88 10.59
C ARG A 36 2.88 16.79 9.21
N ALA A 37 2.53 15.58 8.78
CA ALA A 37 1.85 15.39 7.50
C ALA A 37 0.61 16.29 7.43
N ALA A 38 0.42 16.98 6.33
CA ALA A 38 -0.76 17.79 6.11
C ALA A 38 -2.01 16.90 6.12
N GLU A 39 -3.10 17.44 6.66
CA GLU A 39 -4.38 16.75 6.79
C GLU A 39 -5.40 17.39 5.85
N GLU A 40 -6.38 16.61 5.46
CA GLU A 40 -7.56 17.07 4.72
C GLU A 40 -8.79 16.26 5.12
N THR A 41 -9.97 16.83 4.92
CA THR A 41 -11.23 16.13 5.15
C THR A 41 -11.78 15.68 3.82
N VAL A 42 -12.13 14.40 3.72
CA VAL A 42 -12.68 13.80 2.50
C VAL A 42 -13.98 13.05 2.76
N PRO A 43 -14.89 12.97 1.78
CA PRO A 43 -16.07 12.12 1.89
C PRO A 43 -15.68 10.65 2.09
N VAL A 44 -16.39 9.94 2.98
CA VAL A 44 -16.14 8.52 3.25
C VAL A 44 -16.22 7.66 1.99
N THR A 45 -17.13 7.99 1.05
CA THR A 45 -17.28 7.27 -0.22
C THR A 45 -16.07 7.38 -1.15
N GLY A 46 -15.20 8.37 -0.94
CA GLY A 46 -13.98 8.59 -1.73
C GLY A 46 -12.67 8.20 -1.04
N CYS A 47 -12.72 7.63 0.18
CA CYS A 47 -11.55 7.47 1.03
C CYS A 47 -10.82 6.11 0.93
N LEU A 48 -11.20 5.23 -0.01
CA LEU A 48 -10.56 3.92 -0.17
C LEU A 48 -9.04 4.03 -0.35
N GLY A 49 -8.30 3.32 0.51
CA GLY A 49 -6.83 3.27 0.45
C GLY A 49 -6.13 4.53 0.98
N ILE A 50 -6.87 5.53 1.46
CA ILE A 50 -6.32 6.72 2.13
C ILE A 50 -6.11 6.41 3.62
N VAL A 51 -5.23 7.13 4.28
CA VAL A 51 -4.85 6.89 5.68
C VAL A 51 -5.51 7.91 6.58
N THR A 52 -6.19 7.46 7.65
CA THR A 52 -6.81 8.36 8.64
C THR A 52 -5.77 9.19 9.38
N ALA A 53 -6.07 10.48 9.61
CA ALA A 53 -5.23 11.36 10.40
C ALA A 53 -5.46 11.21 11.91
N GLU A 54 -6.68 10.83 12.30
CA GLU A 54 -7.14 10.69 13.67
C GLU A 54 -8.05 9.46 13.86
N PRO A 55 -8.30 8.99 15.08
CA PRO A 55 -9.24 7.92 15.34
C PRO A 55 -10.67 8.40 15.06
N VAL A 56 -11.50 7.52 14.49
CA VAL A 56 -12.89 7.82 14.12
C VAL A 56 -13.83 7.01 14.99
N PHE A 57 -14.74 7.70 15.67
CA PHE A 57 -15.72 7.12 16.58
C PHE A 57 -17.12 7.20 15.97
N ALA A 58 -17.94 6.19 16.21
CA ALA A 58 -19.32 6.15 15.76
C ALA A 58 -20.15 7.30 16.34
N LYS A 59 -20.97 7.95 15.52
CA LYS A 59 -21.92 8.99 15.93
C LYS A 59 -23.28 8.43 16.28
N ILE A 60 -23.66 7.31 15.65
CA ILE A 60 -24.92 6.60 15.87
C ILE A 60 -24.62 5.11 16.04
N SER A 61 -25.55 4.41 16.69
CA SER A 61 -25.51 2.96 16.79
C SER A 61 -26.02 2.29 15.52
N SER A 62 -25.55 1.09 15.23
CA SER A 62 -26.06 0.23 14.16
C SER A 62 -26.36 -1.18 14.72
N PRO A 63 -27.60 -1.69 14.62
CA PRO A 63 -28.81 -0.99 14.21
C PRO A 63 -29.12 0.23 15.07
N TYR A 64 -29.86 1.19 14.50
CA TYR A 64 -30.25 2.42 15.20
C TYR A 64 -31.52 2.23 16.08
N TYR A 65 -32.25 1.15 15.89
CA TYR A 65 -33.43 0.73 16.62
C TYR A 65 -33.40 -0.79 16.84
N ASN A 66 -34.27 -1.28 17.75
CA ASN A 66 -34.47 -2.73 17.90
C ASN A 66 -35.20 -3.24 16.65
N ALA A 67 -34.58 -4.19 15.93
CA ALA A 67 -35.10 -4.71 14.68
C ALA A 67 -35.46 -6.20 14.78
N SER A 68 -36.46 -6.64 14.00
CA SER A 68 -36.71 -8.06 13.84
C SER A 68 -35.53 -8.74 13.12
N ALA A 69 -35.09 -9.87 13.66
CA ALA A 69 -34.09 -10.72 13.01
C ALA A 69 -34.70 -11.76 12.06
N MET A 70 -36.01 -11.96 12.13
CA MET A 70 -36.76 -12.99 11.38
C MET A 70 -38.12 -12.43 10.92
N ASP A 71 -38.67 -13.01 9.88
CA ASP A 71 -40.05 -12.78 9.49
C ASP A 71 -40.96 -13.49 10.46
N GLY A 72 -42.06 -12.87 10.89
CA GLY A 72 -42.97 -13.47 11.84
C GLY A 72 -43.89 -12.48 12.54
N ILE A 73 -44.06 -12.65 13.84
CA ILE A 73 -44.88 -11.78 14.68
C ILE A 73 -44.07 -11.29 15.90
N CYS A 74 -44.08 -10.01 16.17
CA CYS A 74 -43.55 -9.49 17.41
C CYS A 74 -44.56 -9.62 18.54
N VAL A 75 -44.08 -10.03 19.71
CA VAL A 75 -44.91 -10.40 20.88
C VAL A 75 -44.27 -9.88 22.18
N LYS A 76 -45.07 -9.85 23.25
CA LYS A 76 -44.64 -9.68 24.61
C LYS A 76 -44.25 -11.06 25.19
N ALA A 77 -42.94 -11.37 25.24
CA ALA A 77 -42.45 -12.71 25.59
C ALA A 77 -43.02 -13.25 26.91
N LEU A 78 -43.20 -12.37 27.94
CA LEU A 78 -43.71 -12.76 29.23
C LEU A 78 -45.19 -13.18 29.20
N GLU A 79 -45.96 -12.70 28.24
CA GLU A 79 -47.38 -13.08 28.11
C GLU A 79 -47.60 -14.43 27.45
N ILE A 80 -46.59 -14.98 26.80
CA ILE A 80 -46.63 -16.28 26.12
C ILE A 80 -45.83 -17.38 26.83
N VAL A 81 -45.41 -17.11 28.07
CA VAL A 81 -44.72 -18.12 28.92
C VAL A 81 -45.64 -19.32 29.18
N GLY A 82 -45.10 -20.51 29.02
CA GLY A 82 -45.84 -21.76 29.24
C GLY A 82 -46.67 -22.22 28.05
N VAL A 83 -46.64 -21.56 26.93
CA VAL A 83 -47.24 -22.04 25.67
C VAL A 83 -46.46 -23.26 25.17
N ASP A 84 -47.17 -24.32 24.84
CA ASP A 84 -46.62 -25.55 24.24
C ASP A 84 -47.65 -26.23 23.30
N GLU A 85 -47.30 -27.35 22.69
CA GLU A 85 -48.17 -28.10 21.79
C GLU A 85 -49.45 -28.60 22.47
N ARG A 86 -49.44 -28.78 23.79
CA ARG A 86 -50.60 -29.25 24.56
C ARG A 86 -51.49 -28.10 25.03
N SER A 87 -50.90 -26.91 25.13
CA SER A 87 -51.52 -25.66 25.58
C SER A 87 -51.18 -24.52 24.64
N PRO A 88 -51.60 -24.62 23.36
CA PRO A 88 -51.36 -23.55 22.40
C PRO A 88 -52.16 -22.31 22.75
N ARG A 89 -51.63 -21.12 22.40
CA ARG A 89 -52.29 -19.83 22.62
C ARG A 89 -52.73 -19.19 21.32
N VAL A 90 -53.93 -18.64 21.32
CA VAL A 90 -54.46 -17.80 20.28
C VAL A 90 -54.17 -16.33 20.64
N LEU A 91 -53.59 -15.59 19.70
CA LEU A 91 -53.20 -14.19 19.83
C LEU A 91 -54.04 -13.33 18.86
N THR A 92 -54.35 -12.11 19.30
CA THR A 92 -55.17 -11.15 18.54
C THR A 92 -54.26 -10.09 17.94
N LEU A 93 -54.43 -9.79 16.65
CA LEU A 93 -53.73 -8.74 15.91
C LEU A 93 -53.97 -7.37 16.54
N HIS A 94 -52.97 -6.53 16.64
CA HIS A 94 -52.94 -5.20 17.25
C HIS A 94 -53.17 -5.17 18.78
N GLU A 95 -53.40 -6.30 19.44
CA GLU A 95 -53.52 -6.42 20.89
C GLU A 95 -52.36 -7.21 21.49
N ASP A 96 -52.13 -8.43 20.97
CA ASP A 96 -51.14 -9.36 21.43
C ASP A 96 -49.88 -9.39 20.56
N PHE A 97 -50.03 -9.07 19.28
CA PHE A 97 -48.94 -9.12 18.30
C PHE A 97 -49.13 -8.15 17.14
N GLU A 98 -48.01 -7.88 16.42
CA GLU A 98 -47.93 -7.28 15.10
C GLU A 98 -47.14 -8.18 14.15
N PHE A 99 -47.46 -8.18 12.87
CA PHE A 99 -46.60 -8.80 11.87
C PHE A 99 -45.34 -7.97 11.64
N VAL A 100 -44.21 -8.65 11.49
CA VAL A 100 -42.92 -8.03 11.20
C VAL A 100 -42.15 -8.86 10.19
N ASP A 101 -41.46 -8.14 9.29
CA ASP A 101 -40.47 -8.72 8.39
C ASP A 101 -39.06 -8.48 8.97
N THR A 102 -38.07 -9.23 8.47
CA THR A 102 -36.68 -9.05 8.86
C THR A 102 -36.22 -7.62 8.62
N GLY A 103 -35.76 -6.93 9.65
CA GLY A 103 -35.33 -5.53 9.62
C GLY A 103 -36.37 -4.53 10.11
N ASP A 104 -37.64 -4.93 10.28
CA ASP A 104 -38.69 -4.06 10.79
C ASP A 104 -38.44 -3.64 12.24
N VAL A 105 -38.93 -2.47 12.61
CA VAL A 105 -38.83 -1.91 13.95
C VAL A 105 -39.65 -2.76 14.93
N ILE A 106 -39.03 -3.14 16.05
CA ILE A 106 -39.74 -3.71 17.18
C ILE A 106 -40.04 -2.58 18.18
N GLU A 107 -41.29 -2.11 18.17
CA GLU A 107 -41.73 -1.04 19.05
C GLU A 107 -42.20 -1.60 20.41
N GLU A 108 -42.08 -0.78 21.46
CA GLU A 108 -42.68 -1.12 22.76
C GLU A 108 -44.21 -1.24 22.63
N PRO A 109 -44.85 -2.23 23.28
CA PRO A 109 -44.31 -3.07 24.35
C PRO A 109 -43.75 -4.43 23.90
N TYR A 110 -43.56 -4.65 22.59
CA TYR A 110 -43.07 -5.94 22.08
C TYR A 110 -41.56 -6.05 22.32
N ASN A 111 -41.12 -7.29 22.57
CA ASN A 111 -39.74 -7.58 22.99
C ASN A 111 -39.22 -8.95 22.57
N ALA A 112 -39.91 -9.63 21.69
CA ALA A 112 -39.46 -10.88 21.08
C ALA A 112 -40.21 -11.15 19.77
N VAL A 113 -39.68 -12.02 18.91
CA VAL A 113 -40.31 -12.40 17.66
C VAL A 113 -40.49 -13.90 17.62
N VAL A 114 -41.73 -14.34 17.30
CA VAL A 114 -42.04 -15.74 16.94
C VAL A 114 -41.89 -15.84 15.43
N MET A 115 -41.04 -16.77 14.95
CA MET A 115 -40.81 -16.96 13.51
C MET A 115 -42.11 -17.38 12.81
N ILE A 116 -42.25 -16.98 11.56
CA ILE A 116 -43.46 -17.22 10.77
C ILE A 116 -43.78 -18.71 10.64
N GLU A 117 -42.76 -19.57 10.65
CA GLU A 117 -42.93 -21.03 10.60
C GLU A 117 -43.59 -21.62 11.85
N ASP A 118 -43.54 -20.92 12.96
CA ASP A 118 -44.17 -21.32 14.23
C ASP A 118 -45.53 -20.66 14.47
N VAL A 119 -46.06 -19.92 13.46
CA VAL A 119 -47.34 -19.20 13.49
C VAL A 119 -48.36 -19.89 12.61
N VAL A 120 -49.55 -20.17 13.15
CA VAL A 120 -50.65 -20.76 12.39
C VAL A 120 -51.81 -19.76 12.34
N THR A 121 -52.21 -19.33 11.15
CA THR A 121 -53.38 -18.45 10.97
C THR A 121 -54.66 -19.16 11.35
N VAL A 122 -55.48 -18.52 12.18
CA VAL A 122 -56.81 -19.00 12.57
C VAL A 122 -57.90 -18.32 11.76
N ASP A 123 -57.85 -17.00 11.67
CA ASP A 123 -58.71 -16.14 10.85
C ASP A 123 -58.01 -14.83 10.56
N ASP A 124 -58.75 -13.82 10.02
CA ASP A 124 -58.17 -12.52 9.60
C ASP A 124 -57.57 -11.70 10.75
N ALA A 125 -57.92 -11.97 12.01
CA ALA A 125 -57.49 -11.23 13.18
C ALA A 125 -56.71 -12.10 14.21
N HIS A 126 -56.69 -13.41 14.04
CA HIS A 126 -56.12 -14.29 15.04
C HIS A 126 -55.10 -15.24 14.46
N VAL A 127 -54.05 -15.46 15.23
CA VAL A 127 -53.01 -16.48 14.98
C VAL A 127 -52.90 -17.38 16.19
N ARG A 128 -52.38 -18.59 15.97
CA ARG A 128 -52.13 -19.57 17.02
C ARG A 128 -50.64 -19.90 17.04
N ILE A 129 -50.05 -19.90 18.23
CA ILE A 129 -48.67 -20.33 18.48
C ILE A 129 -48.68 -21.54 19.43
N ALA A 130 -47.70 -22.42 19.27
CA ALA A 130 -47.51 -23.61 20.10
C ALA A 130 -46.08 -23.69 20.71
N LYS A 131 -45.31 -22.62 20.56
CA LYS A 131 -43.98 -22.50 21.15
C LYS A 131 -43.80 -21.11 21.77
N PRO A 132 -43.23 -21.02 22.98
CA PRO A 132 -42.84 -19.73 23.57
C PRO A 132 -41.56 -19.23 22.95
N VAL A 133 -41.31 -17.94 23.08
CA VAL A 133 -39.99 -17.33 22.81
C VAL A 133 -39.44 -16.65 24.07
N ALA A 134 -38.13 -16.67 24.21
CA ALA A 134 -37.48 -15.98 25.30
C ALA A 134 -37.49 -14.45 25.08
N LEU A 135 -37.32 -13.70 26.16
CA LEU A 135 -37.14 -12.25 26.10
C LEU A 135 -35.98 -11.90 25.18
N TRP A 136 -36.18 -10.99 24.22
CA TRP A 136 -35.26 -10.55 23.17
C TRP A 136 -34.87 -11.63 22.15
N GLN A 137 -35.55 -12.77 22.15
CA GLN A 137 -35.33 -13.79 21.12
C GLN A 137 -35.72 -13.25 19.74
N HIS A 138 -34.86 -13.45 18.74
CA HIS A 138 -35.00 -12.99 17.35
C HIS A 138 -35.17 -11.46 17.20
N VAL A 139 -34.68 -10.69 18.17
CA VAL A 139 -34.57 -9.24 18.08
C VAL A 139 -33.10 -8.87 17.97
N ARG A 140 -32.78 -8.06 17.00
CA ARG A 140 -31.46 -7.39 16.89
C ARG A 140 -31.50 -6.10 17.71
N PRO A 141 -30.82 -6.03 18.84
CA PRO A 141 -30.86 -4.85 19.70
C PRO A 141 -30.10 -3.67 19.08
N ILE A 142 -30.46 -2.47 19.51
CA ILE A 142 -29.72 -1.25 19.19
C ILE A 142 -28.24 -1.47 19.50
N GLY A 143 -27.35 -1.16 18.54
CA GLY A 143 -25.91 -1.25 18.71
C GLY A 143 -25.35 -2.67 18.72
N GLU A 144 -26.09 -3.68 18.21
CA GLU A 144 -25.59 -5.04 18.09
C GLU A 144 -24.25 -5.12 17.33
N ASP A 145 -24.07 -4.28 16.32
CA ASP A 145 -22.87 -4.22 15.47
C ASP A 145 -21.96 -3.07 15.87
N ILE A 146 -22.50 -1.84 15.96
CA ILE A 146 -21.75 -0.64 16.31
C ILE A 146 -22.52 0.13 17.40
N VAL A 147 -21.83 0.50 18.48
CA VAL A 147 -22.39 1.35 19.55
C VAL A 147 -21.94 2.80 19.33
N ALA A 148 -22.87 3.76 19.49
CA ALA A 148 -22.52 5.18 19.41
C ALA A 148 -21.40 5.52 20.41
N GLY A 149 -20.35 6.19 19.96
CA GLY A 149 -19.13 6.49 20.71
C GLY A 149 -18.05 5.39 20.65
N GLU A 150 -18.33 4.25 20.05
CA GLU A 150 -17.33 3.19 19.85
C GLU A 150 -16.30 3.58 18.76
N LEU A 151 -15.05 3.15 18.94
CA LEU A 151 -13.98 3.33 17.96
C LEU A 151 -14.24 2.44 16.72
N ILE A 152 -14.44 3.05 15.56
CA ILE A 152 -14.59 2.31 14.30
C ILE A 152 -13.21 2.00 13.71
N VAL A 153 -12.35 3.02 13.54
CA VAL A 153 -10.98 2.87 13.03
C VAL A 153 -10.01 3.75 13.81
N PRO A 154 -8.78 3.28 14.08
CA PRO A 154 -7.76 4.07 14.76
C PRO A 154 -7.17 5.15 13.83
N ALA A 155 -6.35 6.05 14.38
CA ALA A 155 -5.48 6.92 13.61
C ALA A 155 -4.47 6.11 12.80
N PHE A 156 -4.02 6.67 11.68
CA PHE A 156 -3.04 6.08 10.77
C PHE A 156 -3.46 4.71 10.18
N HIS A 157 -4.76 4.48 10.11
CA HIS A 157 -5.35 3.30 9.49
C HIS A 157 -5.58 3.52 8.00
N LYS A 158 -5.05 2.63 7.16
CA LYS A 158 -5.33 2.64 5.71
C LYS A 158 -6.71 2.06 5.46
N LEU A 159 -7.65 2.92 5.04
CA LEU A 159 -9.06 2.58 4.88
C LEU A 159 -9.31 1.52 3.79
N ARG A 160 -10.04 0.49 4.14
CA ARG A 160 -10.46 -0.64 3.30
C ARG A 160 -11.94 -0.52 2.94
N ALA A 161 -12.40 -1.36 2.03
CA ALA A 161 -13.81 -1.34 1.61
C ALA A 161 -14.80 -1.58 2.77
N MET A 162 -14.49 -2.51 3.70
CA MET A 162 -15.32 -2.78 4.87
C MET A 162 -15.34 -1.61 5.87
N ASP A 163 -14.24 -0.88 5.98
CA ASP A 163 -14.15 0.28 6.85
C ASP A 163 -15.10 1.40 6.38
N ILE A 164 -15.24 1.58 5.06
CA ILE A 164 -16.22 2.51 4.46
C ILE A 164 -17.65 2.16 4.88
N GLY A 165 -18.00 0.87 4.81
CA GLY A 165 -19.32 0.39 5.26
C GLY A 165 -19.58 0.68 6.74
N ALA A 166 -18.62 0.35 7.61
CA ALA A 166 -18.72 0.57 9.05
C ALA A 166 -18.78 2.07 9.41
N LEU A 167 -17.99 2.92 8.75
CA LEU A 167 -18.03 4.37 8.94
C LEU A 167 -19.41 4.95 8.60
N LEU A 168 -19.97 4.56 7.46
CA LEU A 168 -21.31 5.02 7.04
C LEU A 168 -22.40 4.50 8.01
N ALA A 169 -22.34 3.22 8.42
CA ALA A 169 -23.27 2.65 9.40
C ALA A 169 -23.17 3.34 10.77
N GLY A 170 -21.98 3.77 11.16
CA GLY A 170 -21.74 4.57 12.37
C GLY A 170 -22.05 6.06 12.24
N GLY A 171 -22.64 6.50 11.09
CA GLY A 171 -23.08 7.90 10.86
C GLY A 171 -21.95 8.86 10.50
N ILE A 172 -20.83 8.36 9.97
CA ILE A 172 -19.70 9.17 9.53
C ILE A 172 -19.80 9.40 8.03
N LEU A 173 -19.89 10.66 7.61
CA LEU A 173 -19.96 11.04 6.21
C LEU A 173 -18.65 11.55 5.64
N GLU A 174 -17.78 12.09 6.51
CA GLU A 174 -16.48 12.65 6.17
C GLU A 174 -15.46 12.20 7.20
N VAL A 175 -14.21 12.03 6.78
CA VAL A 175 -13.08 11.65 7.65
C VAL A 175 -11.89 12.56 7.43
N ALA A 176 -11.17 12.85 8.51
CA ALA A 176 -9.86 13.49 8.45
C ALA A 176 -8.81 12.45 8.03
N VAL A 177 -8.07 12.75 6.98
CA VAL A 177 -7.06 11.86 6.39
C VAL A 177 -5.73 12.58 6.21
N LEU A 178 -4.65 11.82 6.14
CA LEU A 178 -3.36 12.36 5.75
C LEU A 178 -3.35 12.63 4.24
N LYS A 179 -2.90 13.82 3.85
CA LYS A 179 -2.65 14.11 2.43
C LYS A 179 -1.64 13.14 1.86
N LYS A 180 -1.86 12.74 0.62
CA LYS A 180 -0.90 11.91 -0.11
C LYS A 180 0.40 12.68 -0.29
N PRO A 181 1.57 12.12 0.08
CA PRO A 181 2.85 12.78 -0.15
C PRO A 181 3.07 12.97 -1.65
N ARG A 182 3.42 14.19 -2.02
CA ARG A 182 3.66 14.56 -3.40
C ARG A 182 5.12 14.35 -3.76
N ALA A 183 5.38 13.52 -4.78
CA ALA A 183 6.72 13.17 -5.24
C ALA A 183 6.99 13.77 -6.63
N GLY A 184 7.89 14.74 -6.69
CA GLY A 184 8.38 15.31 -7.95
C GLY A 184 9.32 14.33 -8.65
N ILE A 185 9.15 14.13 -9.96
CA ILE A 185 9.99 13.22 -10.75
C ILE A 185 10.60 14.00 -11.90
N ILE A 186 11.92 14.12 -11.90
CA ILE A 186 12.68 14.85 -12.94
C ILE A 186 13.44 13.83 -13.80
N PRO A 187 12.99 13.58 -15.04
CA PRO A 187 13.79 12.82 -16.00
C PRO A 187 14.94 13.71 -16.50
N THR A 188 16.18 13.25 -16.41
CA THR A 188 17.34 13.93 -16.97
C THR A 188 18.01 13.08 -18.04
N GLY A 189 18.54 13.71 -19.06
CA GLY A 189 19.25 13.07 -20.17
C GLY A 189 18.86 13.68 -21.51
N THR A 190 19.84 14.13 -22.27
CA THR A 190 19.60 14.69 -23.62
C THR A 190 19.05 13.63 -24.59
N GLU A 191 19.31 12.36 -24.33
CA GLU A 191 18.80 11.21 -25.08
C GLU A 191 17.34 10.90 -24.76
N ILE A 192 16.82 11.36 -23.62
CA ILE A 192 15.50 10.97 -23.12
C ILE A 192 14.38 11.71 -23.86
N VAL A 193 13.40 10.95 -24.34
CA VAL A 193 12.21 11.49 -25.04
C VAL A 193 10.92 10.93 -24.47
N GLU A 194 9.85 11.68 -24.60
CA GLU A 194 8.52 11.24 -24.18
C GLU A 194 8.01 10.04 -25.00
N ALA A 195 7.19 9.19 -24.37
CA ALA A 195 6.49 8.11 -25.06
C ALA A 195 5.59 8.67 -26.17
N GLY A 196 5.68 8.08 -27.37
CA GLY A 196 4.99 8.55 -28.56
C GLY A 196 5.78 9.51 -29.43
N SER A 197 6.94 10.00 -28.98
CA SER A 197 7.84 10.78 -29.82
C SER A 197 8.41 9.96 -30.98
N PRO A 198 8.71 10.57 -32.12
CA PRO A 198 9.44 9.89 -33.21
C PRO A 198 10.77 9.34 -32.69
N MET A 199 11.03 8.06 -32.99
CA MET A 199 12.27 7.40 -32.56
C MET A 199 13.41 7.69 -33.53
N GLU A 200 14.43 8.34 -33.03
CA GLU A 200 15.67 8.62 -33.74
C GLU A 200 16.82 7.83 -33.11
N LYS A 201 17.88 7.58 -33.89
CA LYS A 201 19.08 6.90 -33.38
C LYS A 201 19.71 7.72 -32.23
N GLY A 202 19.90 7.08 -31.09
CA GLY A 202 20.45 7.74 -29.89
C GLY A 202 19.38 8.31 -28.95
N LYS A 203 18.09 8.19 -29.29
CA LYS A 203 17.00 8.55 -28.38
C LYS A 203 16.46 7.33 -27.64
N ILE A 204 16.02 7.55 -26.42
CA ILE A 204 15.49 6.50 -25.51
C ILE A 204 14.15 7.03 -24.94
N ILE A 205 13.12 6.20 -25.04
CA ILE A 205 11.81 6.53 -24.43
C ILE A 205 11.95 6.51 -22.92
N ASP A 206 11.45 7.55 -22.26
CA ASP A 206 11.37 7.62 -20.82
C ASP A 206 10.35 6.59 -20.26
N SER A 207 10.84 5.40 -19.98
CA SER A 207 10.07 4.34 -19.34
C SER A 207 10.23 4.33 -17.81
N ASN A 208 11.39 4.75 -17.30
CA ASN A 208 11.70 4.70 -15.87
C ASN A 208 10.79 5.62 -15.06
N THR A 209 10.68 6.89 -15.47
CA THR A 209 9.86 7.83 -14.68
C THR A 209 8.38 7.51 -14.78
N ARG A 210 7.93 6.86 -15.86
CA ARG A 210 6.56 6.31 -15.94
C ARG A 210 6.34 5.14 -14.99
N MET A 211 7.33 4.28 -14.83
CA MET A 211 7.31 3.23 -13.81
C MET A 211 7.26 3.86 -12.41
N PHE A 212 8.01 4.92 -12.14
CA PHE A 212 7.96 5.61 -10.84
C PHE A 212 6.62 6.25 -10.57
N GLU A 213 5.95 6.87 -11.57
CA GLU A 213 4.59 7.37 -11.41
C GLU A 213 3.62 6.27 -10.95
N ALA A 214 3.71 5.09 -11.56
CA ALA A 214 2.87 3.95 -11.21
C ALA A 214 3.17 3.45 -9.78
N LEU A 215 4.45 3.26 -9.43
CA LEU A 215 4.87 2.79 -8.11
C LEU A 215 4.52 3.80 -6.99
N ILE A 216 4.67 5.12 -7.23
CA ILE A 216 4.28 6.15 -6.26
C ILE A 216 2.79 6.05 -5.95
N LYS A 217 1.93 5.89 -6.98
CA LYS A 217 0.49 5.70 -6.79
C LYS A 217 0.17 4.41 -6.05
N GLU A 218 0.86 3.31 -6.38
CA GLU A 218 0.69 2.00 -5.72
C GLU A 218 0.98 2.10 -4.22
N TYR A 219 2.01 2.85 -3.83
CA TYR A 219 2.40 3.05 -2.42
C TYR A 219 1.68 4.22 -1.73
N GLY A 220 0.69 4.83 -2.38
CA GLY A 220 -0.19 5.83 -1.77
C GLY A 220 0.32 7.27 -1.86
N GLY A 221 1.32 7.56 -2.69
CA GLY A 221 1.78 8.91 -3.00
C GLY A 221 1.07 9.52 -4.21
N GLU A 222 1.34 10.80 -4.46
CA GLU A 222 0.91 11.57 -5.62
C GLU A 222 2.12 11.93 -6.48
N PRO A 223 2.28 11.37 -7.69
CA PRO A 223 3.40 11.70 -8.57
C PRO A 223 3.18 13.02 -9.30
N ALA A 224 4.23 13.85 -9.34
CA ALA A 224 4.32 15.07 -10.13
C ALA A 224 5.51 14.98 -11.10
N ARG A 225 5.29 14.39 -12.28
CA ARG A 225 6.34 14.21 -13.27
C ARG A 225 6.56 15.48 -14.11
N TYR A 226 7.81 15.88 -14.24
CA TYR A 226 8.24 16.99 -15.09
C TYR A 226 8.61 16.49 -16.48
N ALA A 227 8.69 17.42 -17.46
CA ALA A 227 9.22 17.12 -18.78
C ALA A 227 10.71 16.74 -18.70
N PRO A 228 11.23 15.93 -19.65
CA PRO A 228 12.66 15.61 -19.71
C PRO A 228 13.53 16.86 -19.77
N VAL A 229 14.57 16.86 -18.96
CA VAL A 229 15.52 17.96 -18.81
C VAL A 229 16.85 17.57 -19.48
N PRO A 230 17.40 18.42 -20.37
CA PRO A 230 18.70 18.14 -21.00
C PRO A 230 19.83 18.16 -19.96
N ASP A 231 20.98 17.57 -20.31
CA ASP A 231 22.17 17.51 -19.47
C ASP A 231 22.89 18.87 -19.43
N ASP A 232 22.21 19.85 -18.86
CA ASP A 232 22.73 21.20 -18.59
C ASP A 232 22.60 21.52 -17.12
N TYR A 233 23.71 21.89 -16.49
CA TYR A 233 23.80 22.14 -15.05
C TYR A 233 22.77 23.15 -14.54
N ALA A 234 22.65 24.30 -15.25
CA ALA A 234 21.76 25.39 -14.83
C ALA A 234 20.29 24.99 -15.00
N VAL A 235 19.96 24.23 -16.07
CA VAL A 235 18.61 23.78 -16.36
C VAL A 235 18.19 22.72 -15.34
N ILE A 236 19.05 21.74 -15.02
CA ILE A 236 18.79 20.72 -14.00
C ILE A 236 18.63 21.39 -12.63
N LYS A 237 19.51 22.35 -12.28
CA LYS A 237 19.41 23.09 -11.02
C LYS A 237 18.06 23.79 -10.86
N ALA A 238 17.62 24.51 -11.88
CA ALA A 238 16.33 25.20 -11.87
C ALA A 238 15.15 24.20 -11.74
N ALA A 239 15.22 23.05 -12.42
CA ALA A 239 14.21 21.99 -12.31
C ALA A 239 14.16 21.41 -10.89
N ILE A 240 15.31 21.15 -10.25
CA ILE A 240 15.38 20.67 -8.86
C ILE A 240 14.77 21.70 -7.90
N GLN A 241 15.14 22.97 -8.00
CA GLN A 241 14.61 24.02 -7.13
C GLN A 241 13.09 24.14 -7.26
N LYS A 242 12.58 24.13 -8.50
CA LYS A 242 11.13 24.11 -8.75
C LYS A 242 10.46 22.88 -8.15
N ALA A 243 11.01 21.68 -8.38
CA ALA A 243 10.44 20.46 -7.87
C ALA A 243 10.43 20.40 -6.34
N VAL A 244 11.48 20.87 -5.67
CA VAL A 244 11.57 20.97 -4.20
C VAL A 244 10.51 21.93 -3.65
N ALA A 245 10.27 23.06 -4.32
CA ALA A 245 9.26 24.03 -3.89
C ALA A 245 7.82 23.45 -3.98
N GLU A 246 7.54 22.62 -4.99
CA GLU A 246 6.19 22.13 -5.31
C GLU A 246 5.84 20.76 -4.71
N ASN A 247 6.81 20.00 -4.18
CA ASN A 247 6.61 18.61 -3.76
C ASN A 247 7.18 18.34 -2.35
N ASP A 248 6.81 17.23 -1.74
CA ASP A 248 7.27 16.76 -0.43
C ASP A 248 8.58 15.98 -0.53
N MET A 249 8.87 15.40 -1.70
CA MET A 249 10.11 14.72 -2.03
C MET A 249 10.41 14.85 -3.53
N VAL A 250 11.67 14.65 -3.94
CA VAL A 250 12.08 14.75 -5.34
C VAL A 250 12.90 13.52 -5.76
N LEU A 251 12.57 12.96 -6.92
CA LEU A 251 13.31 11.90 -7.58
C LEU A 251 13.99 12.49 -8.83
N ILE A 252 15.30 12.28 -8.96
CA ILE A 252 16.06 12.68 -10.13
C ILE A 252 16.48 11.40 -10.85
N SER A 253 15.88 11.14 -12.01
CA SER A 253 16.24 9.99 -12.84
C SER A 253 17.42 10.40 -13.72
N ALA A 254 18.63 10.01 -13.31
CA ALA A 254 19.86 10.31 -14.06
C ALA A 254 19.97 9.38 -15.28
N GLY A 255 20.33 9.95 -16.45
CA GLY A 255 20.70 9.18 -17.62
C GLY A 255 21.95 8.32 -17.36
N SER A 256 22.20 7.35 -18.25
CA SER A 256 23.30 6.37 -18.13
C SER A 256 24.71 6.94 -18.40
N SER A 257 24.84 8.25 -18.65
CA SER A 257 26.14 8.86 -18.95
C SER A 257 26.90 9.22 -17.68
N ALA A 258 28.20 8.98 -17.68
CA ALA A 258 29.13 9.25 -16.56
C ALA A 258 29.22 10.74 -16.15
N GLY A 259 28.53 11.66 -16.86
CA GLY A 259 28.47 13.09 -16.55
C GLY A 259 27.28 13.49 -15.69
N THR A 260 26.12 12.84 -15.85
CA THR A 260 24.86 13.23 -15.20
C THR A 260 24.80 12.83 -13.72
N GLU A 261 25.44 11.73 -13.33
CA GLU A 261 25.56 11.35 -11.93
C GLU A 261 26.41 12.35 -11.14
N ASP A 262 27.46 12.89 -11.79
CA ASP A 262 28.31 13.93 -11.19
C ASP A 262 27.53 15.24 -10.99
N TYR A 263 26.66 15.64 -11.93
CA TYR A 263 25.82 16.83 -11.79
C TYR A 263 24.77 16.68 -10.69
N THR A 264 24.11 15.54 -10.60
CA THR A 264 23.08 15.31 -9.56
C THR A 264 23.68 15.43 -8.17
N ARG A 265 24.83 14.80 -7.92
CA ARG A 265 25.54 14.89 -6.65
C ARG A 265 25.93 16.34 -6.34
N ALA A 266 26.63 16.99 -7.27
CA ALA A 266 27.10 18.36 -7.10
C ALA A 266 25.95 19.33 -6.83
N LEU A 267 24.82 19.17 -7.53
CA LEU A 267 23.64 20.00 -7.33
C LEU A 267 22.95 19.77 -5.99
N VAL A 268 22.87 18.51 -5.53
CA VAL A 268 22.32 18.23 -4.20
C VAL A 268 23.26 18.76 -3.11
N GLU A 269 24.59 18.68 -3.27
CA GLU A 269 25.57 19.27 -2.34
C GLU A 269 25.51 20.81 -2.34
N GLU A 270 25.27 21.43 -3.50
CA GLU A 270 25.16 22.91 -3.60
C GLU A 270 23.86 23.44 -3.00
N LEU A 271 22.75 22.75 -3.21
CA LEU A 271 21.41 23.19 -2.79
C LEU A 271 21.00 22.71 -1.39
N GLY A 272 21.71 21.72 -0.83
CA GLY A 272 21.38 21.11 0.44
C GLY A 272 22.51 20.23 0.96
N GLU A 273 22.21 18.96 1.27
CA GLU A 273 23.21 18.00 1.77
C GLU A 273 23.06 16.63 1.10
N VAL A 274 24.19 15.97 0.84
CA VAL A 274 24.23 14.55 0.44
C VAL A 274 24.50 13.70 1.67
N ALA A 275 23.49 12.94 2.09
CA ALA A 275 23.59 12.05 3.24
C ALA A 275 24.32 10.74 2.91
N ILE A 276 24.07 10.20 1.70
CA ILE A 276 24.64 8.92 1.23
C ILE A 276 24.92 9.02 -0.26
N HIS A 277 26.13 8.61 -0.68
CA HIS A 277 26.48 8.46 -2.09
C HIS A 277 27.08 7.09 -2.34
N GLY A 278 26.29 6.19 -2.90
CA GLY A 278 26.62 4.80 -3.15
C GLY A 278 26.20 3.86 -2.04
N VAL A 279 25.51 2.78 -2.44
CA VAL A 279 25.02 1.72 -1.56
C VAL A 279 25.59 0.38 -2.01
N ALA A 280 25.89 -0.51 -1.07
CA ALA A 280 26.49 -1.82 -1.36
C ALA A 280 25.47 -2.83 -1.89
N ILE A 281 24.70 -2.44 -2.92
CA ILE A 281 23.72 -3.28 -3.60
C ILE A 281 24.05 -3.50 -5.09
N LYS A 282 23.54 -4.55 -5.65
CA LYS A 282 23.67 -4.88 -7.07
C LYS A 282 22.37 -5.52 -7.61
N PRO A 283 21.71 -4.88 -8.60
CA PRO A 283 21.98 -3.56 -9.18
C PRO A 283 21.50 -2.41 -8.26
N GLY A 284 21.95 -1.17 -8.53
CA GLY A 284 21.51 0.03 -7.80
C GLY A 284 22.60 0.76 -7.02
N LYS A 285 23.87 0.32 -7.15
CA LYS A 285 25.04 0.88 -6.44
C LYS A 285 25.11 2.42 -6.43
N PRO A 286 24.92 3.17 -7.54
CA PRO A 286 25.20 4.61 -7.59
C PRO A 286 24.03 5.48 -7.10
N ALA A 287 23.22 5.01 -6.17
CA ALA A 287 22.16 5.81 -5.57
C ALA A 287 22.72 7.02 -4.82
N ILE A 288 22.08 8.17 -4.97
CA ILE A 288 22.38 9.42 -4.25
C ILE A 288 21.18 9.72 -3.36
N LEU A 289 21.41 9.85 -2.06
CA LEU A 289 20.37 10.15 -1.07
C LEU A 289 20.76 11.44 -0.36
N GLY A 290 19.93 12.46 -0.48
CA GLY A 290 20.19 13.76 0.10
C GLY A 290 18.91 14.47 0.53
N PHE A 291 19.10 15.73 0.99
CA PHE A 291 18.03 16.61 1.43
C PHE A 291 18.25 18.01 0.90
N ILE A 292 17.20 18.65 0.43
CA ILE A 292 17.17 20.06 0.05
C ILE A 292 15.98 20.71 0.78
N GLU A 293 16.22 21.76 1.54
CA GLU A 293 15.20 22.41 2.39
C GLU A 293 14.49 21.42 3.33
N GLY A 294 15.22 20.39 3.84
CA GLY A 294 14.69 19.35 4.69
C GLY A 294 13.83 18.29 3.98
N LYS A 295 13.63 18.40 2.67
CA LYS A 295 12.87 17.45 1.85
C LYS A 295 13.78 16.39 1.24
N PRO A 296 13.38 15.10 1.24
CA PRO A 296 14.16 14.02 0.63
C PRO A 296 14.36 14.24 -0.87
N VAL A 297 15.61 14.11 -1.32
CA VAL A 297 15.99 14.14 -2.74
C VAL A 297 16.77 12.86 -3.04
N ILE A 298 16.30 12.09 -4.02
CA ILE A 298 16.86 10.79 -4.36
C ILE A 298 17.29 10.78 -5.82
N GLY A 299 18.61 10.67 -6.06
CA GLY A 299 19.18 10.43 -7.38
C GLY A 299 19.13 8.92 -7.71
N ILE A 300 18.39 8.59 -8.76
CA ILE A 300 18.11 7.22 -9.18
C ILE A 300 18.87 6.91 -10.47
N PRO A 301 19.60 5.77 -10.54
CA PRO A 301 20.34 5.36 -11.73
C PRO A 301 19.43 5.17 -12.95
N GLY A 302 19.93 5.50 -14.16
CA GLY A 302 19.15 5.40 -15.41
C GLY A 302 18.83 3.98 -15.89
N TYR A 303 19.54 2.95 -15.42
CA TYR A 303 19.20 1.56 -15.79
C TYR A 303 17.96 1.07 -15.05
N PRO A 304 16.92 0.55 -15.76
CA PRO A 304 15.58 0.29 -15.19
C PRO A 304 15.58 -0.67 -14.00
N VAL A 305 16.38 -1.72 -14.03
CA VAL A 305 16.44 -2.67 -12.90
C VAL A 305 17.13 -2.05 -11.68
N SER A 306 18.18 -1.24 -11.90
CA SER A 306 18.83 -0.46 -10.84
C SER A 306 17.86 0.54 -10.24
N ALA A 307 17.13 1.23 -11.09
CA ALA A 307 16.13 2.22 -10.73
C ALA A 307 15.01 1.61 -9.86
N TYR A 308 14.49 0.45 -10.25
CA TYR A 308 13.50 -0.28 -9.47
C TYR A 308 13.99 -0.63 -8.05
N PHE A 309 15.20 -1.18 -7.92
CA PHE A 309 15.71 -1.54 -6.58
C PHE A 309 16.05 -0.34 -5.73
N VAL A 310 16.53 0.77 -6.30
CA VAL A 310 16.69 2.03 -5.55
C VAL A 310 15.33 2.56 -5.10
N PHE A 311 14.32 2.51 -5.96
CA PHE A 311 12.96 2.90 -5.61
C PHE A 311 12.40 2.06 -4.46
N GLU A 312 12.45 0.73 -4.57
CA GLU A 312 11.93 -0.19 -3.55
C GLU A 312 12.60 -0.03 -2.17
N ASN A 313 13.90 0.24 -2.16
CA ASN A 313 14.65 0.29 -0.91
C ASN A 313 14.69 1.70 -0.28
N PHE A 314 14.48 2.78 -1.03
CA PHE A 314 14.57 4.14 -0.50
C PHE A 314 13.32 4.99 -0.74
N VAL A 315 12.75 5.00 -1.93
CA VAL A 315 11.57 5.82 -2.23
C VAL A 315 10.32 5.30 -1.53
N LYS A 316 10.03 4.01 -1.71
CA LYS A 316 8.90 3.34 -1.07
C LYS A 316 8.87 3.52 0.46
N PRO A 317 9.96 3.24 1.21
CA PRO A 317 9.96 3.45 2.66
C PRO A 317 9.73 4.91 3.07
N VAL A 318 10.22 5.87 2.29
CA VAL A 318 9.97 7.31 2.54
C VAL A 318 8.48 7.63 2.36
N ILE A 319 7.85 7.19 1.27
CA ILE A 319 6.41 7.40 1.02
C ILE A 319 5.57 6.77 2.14
N LEU A 320 5.83 5.50 2.47
CA LEU A 320 5.12 4.79 3.54
C LEU A 320 5.33 5.45 4.90
N GLY A 321 6.56 5.82 5.19
CA GLY A 321 6.88 6.58 6.37
C GLY A 321 6.12 7.91 6.41
N MET A 322 5.98 8.69 5.34
CA MET A 322 5.22 9.94 5.26
C MET A 322 3.72 9.77 5.57
N THR A 323 3.17 8.59 5.42
CA THR A 323 1.78 8.26 5.74
C THR A 323 1.65 7.36 6.97
N HIS A 324 2.70 7.24 7.79
CA HIS A 324 2.75 6.36 8.98
C HIS A 324 2.43 4.89 8.68
N GLN A 325 2.66 4.43 7.43
CA GLN A 325 2.44 3.05 7.04
C GLN A 325 3.70 2.20 7.26
N LEU A 326 3.49 0.95 7.66
CA LEU A 326 4.58 -0.01 7.81
C LEU A 326 5.04 -0.51 6.44
N ASN A 327 6.36 -0.61 6.27
CA ASN A 327 6.93 -1.31 5.13
C ASN A 327 6.89 -2.83 5.40
N VAL A 328 5.78 -3.45 5.03
CA VAL A 328 5.57 -4.90 5.26
C VAL A 328 6.46 -5.71 4.32
N SER A 329 7.13 -6.71 4.87
CA SER A 329 7.93 -7.67 4.10
C SER A 329 7.04 -8.48 3.15
N ARG A 330 7.58 -8.78 1.96
CA ARG A 330 6.93 -9.67 1.00
C ARG A 330 6.89 -11.10 1.53
N PRO A 331 5.91 -11.92 1.12
CA PRO A 331 5.91 -13.35 1.43
C PRO A 331 7.20 -14.02 0.93
N VAL A 332 7.71 -14.95 1.72
CA VAL A 332 8.93 -15.71 1.38
C VAL A 332 8.59 -17.17 1.20
N ILE A 333 9.10 -17.78 0.15
CA ILE A 333 9.01 -19.24 -0.08
C ILE A 333 10.41 -19.85 -0.12
N LYS A 334 10.53 -21.10 0.32
CA LYS A 334 11.71 -21.93 0.09
C LYS A 334 11.61 -22.59 -1.27
N ALA A 335 12.64 -22.41 -2.11
CA ALA A 335 12.69 -22.98 -3.44
C ALA A 335 14.05 -23.60 -3.74
N THR A 336 14.06 -24.69 -4.49
CA THR A 336 15.29 -25.34 -4.97
C THR A 336 15.81 -24.64 -6.21
N LEU A 337 17.08 -24.25 -6.24
CA LEU A 337 17.69 -23.65 -7.43
C LEU A 337 17.84 -24.68 -8.57
N SER A 338 17.34 -24.31 -9.76
CA SER A 338 17.44 -25.15 -10.96
C SER A 338 18.83 -25.21 -11.55
N LYS A 339 19.65 -24.18 -11.33
CA LYS A 339 21.03 -24.07 -11.85
C LYS A 339 21.90 -23.25 -10.90
N ARG A 340 23.21 -23.45 -11.02
CA ARG A 340 24.21 -22.70 -10.27
C ARG A 340 24.06 -21.19 -10.48
N LEU A 341 24.16 -20.43 -9.40
CA LEU A 341 24.17 -18.98 -9.36
C LEU A 341 25.51 -18.48 -8.78
N MET A 342 26.27 -17.74 -9.57
CA MET A 342 27.46 -17.04 -9.10
C MET A 342 27.09 -15.62 -8.67
N SER A 343 27.68 -15.12 -7.59
CA SER A 343 27.50 -13.74 -7.13
C SER A 343 28.85 -13.05 -6.88
N THR A 344 28.81 -11.76 -6.64
CA THR A 344 30.00 -10.93 -6.40
C THR A 344 30.06 -10.55 -4.94
N LEU A 345 31.15 -10.87 -4.25
CA LEU A 345 31.39 -10.43 -2.88
C LEU A 345 31.28 -8.90 -2.71
N LYS A 346 31.04 -8.44 -1.50
CA LYS A 346 30.92 -7.03 -1.06
C LYS A 346 29.59 -6.33 -1.40
N TYR A 347 28.69 -6.95 -2.17
CA TYR A 347 27.39 -6.40 -2.51
C TYR A 347 26.27 -7.35 -2.12
N LEU A 348 25.18 -6.81 -1.60
CA LEU A 348 23.91 -7.52 -1.55
C LEU A 348 23.34 -7.56 -2.98
N GLU A 349 23.23 -8.75 -3.57
CA GLU A 349 22.75 -8.88 -4.93
C GLU A 349 21.28 -9.28 -4.97
N PHE A 350 20.47 -8.54 -5.74
CA PHE A 350 19.06 -8.83 -6.00
C PHE A 350 18.93 -9.60 -7.32
N VAL A 351 18.70 -10.89 -7.24
CA VAL A 351 18.56 -11.77 -8.41
C VAL A 351 17.08 -12.03 -8.69
N ARG A 352 16.63 -11.66 -9.89
CA ARG A 352 15.26 -11.94 -10.34
C ARG A 352 15.12 -13.42 -10.63
N MET A 353 14.06 -14.03 -10.10
CA MET A 353 13.82 -15.47 -10.17
C MET A 353 12.50 -15.77 -10.87
N LYS A 354 12.52 -16.74 -11.77
CA LYS A 354 11.30 -17.41 -12.26
C LYS A 354 11.05 -18.59 -11.34
N CYS A 355 9.83 -18.68 -10.78
CA CYS A 355 9.45 -19.73 -9.85
C CYS A 355 8.33 -20.58 -10.43
N GLY A 356 8.27 -21.86 -10.04
CA GLY A 356 7.23 -22.78 -10.40
C GLY A 356 7.23 -24.00 -9.47
N LYS A 357 6.19 -24.81 -9.54
CA LYS A 357 6.05 -26.04 -8.74
C LYS A 357 6.36 -27.26 -9.61
N VAL A 358 7.30 -28.08 -9.17
CA VAL A 358 7.68 -29.31 -9.86
C VAL A 358 7.67 -30.46 -8.85
N GLY A 359 6.82 -31.45 -9.06
CA GLY A 359 6.70 -32.59 -8.13
C GLY A 359 6.35 -32.17 -6.70
N GLY A 360 5.51 -31.13 -6.55
CA GLY A 360 5.09 -30.61 -5.23
C GLY A 360 6.10 -29.71 -4.53
N ARG A 361 7.26 -29.43 -5.13
CA ARG A 361 8.31 -28.55 -4.59
C ARG A 361 8.47 -27.29 -5.42
N PHE A 362 8.73 -26.17 -4.79
CA PHE A 362 9.09 -24.95 -5.51
C PHE A 362 10.50 -25.06 -6.09
N VAL A 363 10.62 -24.69 -7.35
CA VAL A 363 11.88 -24.59 -8.08
C VAL A 363 12.05 -23.16 -8.56
N ALA A 364 13.23 -22.59 -8.37
CA ALA A 364 13.55 -21.22 -8.77
C ALA A 364 14.69 -21.22 -9.79
N THR A 365 14.48 -20.50 -10.89
CA THR A 365 15.45 -20.33 -11.98
C THR A 365 15.89 -18.87 -12.07
N PRO A 366 17.18 -18.55 -11.94
CA PRO A 366 17.68 -17.20 -12.14
C PRO A 366 17.40 -16.70 -13.56
N LEU A 367 16.83 -15.50 -13.66
CA LEU A 367 16.65 -14.76 -14.92
C LEU A 367 17.93 -13.97 -15.27
N ASP A 368 17.89 -13.27 -16.41
CA ASP A 368 18.96 -12.38 -16.83
C ASP A 368 19.23 -11.31 -15.77
N ARG A 369 20.52 -11.05 -15.46
CA ARG A 369 20.96 -10.16 -14.39
C ARG A 369 21.40 -8.79 -14.87
N GLY A 370 21.28 -8.50 -16.17
CA GLY A 370 21.60 -7.18 -16.71
C GLY A 370 20.79 -6.06 -16.02
N ALA A 371 21.45 -4.96 -15.68
CA ALA A 371 20.79 -3.80 -15.04
C ALA A 371 19.79 -3.11 -15.97
N GLY A 372 20.00 -3.21 -17.29
CA GLY A 372 19.13 -2.65 -18.34
C GLY A 372 18.03 -3.57 -18.84
N VAL A 373 17.92 -4.82 -18.33
CA VAL A 373 16.98 -5.82 -18.86
C VAL A 373 15.66 -5.74 -18.12
N THR A 374 14.80 -4.79 -18.48
CA THR A 374 13.45 -4.58 -17.86
C THR A 374 12.61 -5.85 -17.87
N MET A 375 12.67 -6.65 -18.96
CA MET A 375 11.92 -7.89 -19.05
C MET A 375 12.28 -8.91 -17.96
N SER A 376 13.45 -8.80 -17.33
CA SER A 376 13.78 -9.63 -16.20
C SER A 376 12.97 -9.31 -14.95
N LEU A 377 12.49 -8.05 -14.79
CA LEU A 377 11.53 -7.67 -13.73
C LEU A 377 10.11 -8.12 -14.08
N VAL A 378 9.70 -7.92 -15.35
CA VAL A 378 8.37 -8.31 -15.82
C VAL A 378 8.14 -9.82 -15.68
N ASN A 379 9.16 -10.62 -15.99
CA ASN A 379 9.08 -12.08 -15.94
C ASN A 379 9.37 -12.69 -14.57
N ALA A 380 9.87 -11.89 -13.61
CA ALA A 380 10.17 -12.38 -12.28
C ALA A 380 8.92 -12.70 -11.47
N ASP A 381 8.92 -13.83 -10.81
CA ASP A 381 7.94 -14.21 -9.81
C ASP A 381 8.44 -13.84 -8.40
N GLY A 382 9.76 -13.73 -8.23
CA GLY A 382 10.36 -13.38 -6.96
C GLY A 382 11.81 -12.89 -7.08
N ILE A 383 12.36 -12.51 -5.94
CA ILE A 383 13.72 -12.01 -5.79
C ILE A 383 14.47 -12.90 -4.79
N LEU A 384 15.65 -13.36 -5.20
CA LEU A 384 16.65 -13.95 -4.30
C LEU A 384 17.61 -12.84 -3.86
N ARG A 385 17.72 -12.61 -2.57
CA ARG A 385 18.73 -11.72 -1.98
C ARG A 385 19.98 -12.55 -1.68
N VAL A 386 21.07 -12.33 -2.42
CA VAL A 386 22.36 -12.99 -2.18
C VAL A 386 23.20 -12.10 -1.28
N PRO A 387 23.51 -12.54 -0.04
CA PRO A 387 24.30 -11.75 0.91
C PRO A 387 25.70 -11.42 0.40
N LYS A 388 26.26 -10.29 0.86
CA LYS A 388 27.57 -9.75 0.45
C LYS A 388 28.79 -10.65 0.71
N ASN A 389 28.63 -11.64 1.55
CA ASN A 389 29.68 -12.60 1.97
C ASN A 389 29.54 -13.98 1.32
N ILE A 390 28.63 -14.13 0.35
CA ILE A 390 28.37 -15.39 -0.35
C ILE A 390 28.70 -15.21 -1.84
N GLU A 391 29.51 -16.11 -2.40
CA GLU A 391 29.89 -16.10 -3.82
C GLU A 391 28.83 -16.71 -4.73
N GLY A 392 27.70 -17.14 -4.19
CA GLY A 392 26.58 -17.72 -4.90
C GLY A 392 26.05 -18.99 -4.25
N TYR A 393 25.30 -19.75 -5.04
CA TYR A 393 24.65 -21.00 -4.63
C TYR A 393 24.79 -22.05 -5.71
N GLU A 394 24.96 -23.32 -5.32
CA GLU A 394 25.00 -24.43 -6.25
C GLU A 394 23.59 -24.84 -6.73
N ALA A 395 23.50 -25.49 -7.89
CA ALA A 395 22.26 -26.11 -8.35
C ALA A 395 21.77 -27.15 -7.33
N GLY A 396 20.47 -27.18 -7.07
CA GLY A 396 19.86 -28.07 -6.09
C GLY A 396 19.84 -27.55 -4.66
N GLN A 397 20.52 -26.43 -4.35
CA GLN A 397 20.42 -25.81 -3.03
C GLN A 397 19.06 -25.17 -2.81
N GLU A 398 18.57 -25.23 -1.56
CA GLU A 398 17.37 -24.52 -1.12
C GLU A 398 17.72 -23.08 -0.75
N VAL A 399 16.92 -22.14 -1.22
CA VAL A 399 17.08 -20.70 -1.00
C VAL A 399 15.71 -20.04 -0.69
N ASP A 400 15.78 -18.91 0.01
CA ASP A 400 14.60 -18.11 0.34
C ASP A 400 14.32 -17.09 -0.78
N ILE A 401 13.12 -17.12 -1.35
CA ILE A 401 12.67 -16.25 -2.43
C ILE A 401 11.57 -15.32 -1.92
N GLU A 402 11.82 -14.01 -1.95
CA GLU A 402 10.79 -12.99 -1.71
C GLU A 402 9.88 -12.88 -2.94
N LEU A 403 8.58 -13.16 -2.78
CA LEU A 403 7.64 -13.18 -3.90
C LEU A 403 7.25 -11.76 -4.35
N LEU A 404 7.29 -11.51 -5.65
CA LEU A 404 6.75 -10.31 -6.29
C LEU A 404 5.26 -10.46 -6.65
N ARG A 405 4.84 -11.70 -6.90
CA ARG A 405 3.47 -12.09 -7.25
C ARG A 405 3.20 -13.54 -6.82
N PRO A 406 1.95 -13.96 -6.72
CA PRO A 406 1.62 -15.37 -6.51
C PRO A 406 2.28 -16.26 -7.57
N VAL A 407 2.75 -17.43 -7.14
CA VAL A 407 3.31 -18.45 -8.04
C VAL A 407 2.20 -19.45 -8.32
N GLU A 408 1.87 -19.63 -9.61
CA GLU A 408 0.90 -20.61 -10.06
C GLU A 408 1.42 -22.04 -9.85
N GLU A 409 0.49 -22.95 -9.57
CA GLU A 409 0.78 -24.39 -9.40
C GLU A 409 1.07 -25.09 -10.73
#